data_dca0644f4c1af8b62ee2d47fdbe0654f
#
_entry.id   dca0644f4c1af8b62ee2d47fdbe0654f
#
_cell.length_a   1.000
_cell.length_b   1.000
_cell.length_c   1.000
_cell.angle_alpha   90.00
_cell.angle_beta   90.00
_cell.angle_gamma   90.00
#
_symmetry.space_group_name_H-M   'P 1'
#
loop_
_entity.id
_entity.type
_entity.pdbx_description
1 polymer ?
#
loop_
_entity_poly.entity_id
_entity_poly.type
_entity_poly.pdbx_seq_one_letter_code
_entity_poly.pdbx_strand_id
1 'polypeptide(L)'
;GMKKKRIVYILAGVLAAVLLAVSGILFYYFSVMKQTLNEVTTPEEAKTLYCVYVLNEDPAQNLSDTAGYRYGASATAWEQEEFEQVLRSLNEQLGLSPDLLEYEDLFTLVDGLKKQECRAIVLNEAYLISIAEAQGYEWVEDGLRKITSIEVMQTGQAEKEPSAPEQMPETFLMYISGIDTFGGISTRSRSDVNIIAAVSTSTKQILLLSTPPDYYV
;
A
#
# COMPACT_ATOMS: atom_id res chain seq x y z
N GLY A 1 17.84 -54.05 45.51
CA GLY A 1 16.81 -52.98 45.38
C GLY A 1 17.39 -51.60 45.13
N MET A 2 18.49 -51.16 45.74
CA MET A 2 19.03 -49.79 45.68
C MET A 2 19.61 -49.39 44.30
N LYS A 3 20.26 -50.27 43.58
CA LYS A 3 20.82 -49.97 42.23
C LYS A 3 19.73 -49.67 41.20
N LYS A 4 18.59 -50.39 41.23
CA LYS A 4 17.45 -50.14 40.30
C LYS A 4 16.81 -48.74 40.55
N LYS A 5 16.65 -48.33 41.80
CA LYS A 5 16.11 -47.03 42.15
C LYS A 5 17.03 -45.87 41.66
N ARG A 6 18.36 -45.98 41.79
CA ARG A 6 19.32 -44.99 41.29
C ARG A 6 19.25 -44.84 39.76
N ILE A 7 19.13 -45.94 39.01
CA ILE A 7 18.99 -45.93 37.55
C ILE A 7 17.72 -45.22 37.14
N VAL A 8 16.59 -45.47 37.83
CA VAL A 8 15.30 -44.78 37.57
C VAL A 8 15.42 -43.29 37.80
N TYR A 9 16.07 -42.83 38.90
CA TYR A 9 16.26 -41.39 39.12
C TYR A 9 17.20 -40.73 38.09
N ILE A 10 18.21 -41.41 37.62
CA ILE A 10 19.10 -40.92 36.58
C ILE A 10 18.32 -40.80 35.24
N LEU A 11 17.57 -41.82 34.88
CA LEU A 11 16.71 -41.80 33.68
C LEU A 11 15.64 -40.68 33.74
N ALA A 12 15.01 -40.52 34.90
CA ALA A 12 14.03 -39.43 35.11
C ALA A 12 14.68 -38.04 35.01
N GLY A 13 15.92 -37.88 35.55
CA GLY A 13 16.67 -36.63 35.42
C GLY A 13 17.07 -36.32 33.97
N VAL A 14 17.53 -37.32 33.21
CA VAL A 14 17.83 -37.15 31.79
C VAL A 14 16.60 -36.82 30.98
N LEU A 15 15.46 -37.49 31.24
CA LEU A 15 14.21 -37.19 30.59
C LEU A 15 13.73 -35.75 30.88
N ALA A 16 13.84 -35.32 32.14
CA ALA A 16 13.48 -33.94 32.53
C ALA A 16 14.39 -32.91 31.83
N ALA A 17 15.68 -33.16 31.71
CA ALA A 17 16.63 -32.30 31.03
C ALA A 17 16.32 -32.20 29.53
N VAL A 18 15.97 -33.30 28.88
CA VAL A 18 15.53 -33.32 27.45
C VAL A 18 14.25 -32.53 27.26
N LEU A 19 13.25 -32.70 28.14
CA LEU A 19 11.99 -31.95 28.07
C LEU A 19 12.21 -30.44 28.23
N LEU A 20 13.12 -30.03 29.14
CA LEU A 20 13.47 -28.62 29.32
C LEU A 20 14.15 -28.06 28.07
N ALA A 21 15.08 -28.82 27.47
CA ALA A 21 15.75 -28.40 26.25
C ALA A 21 14.77 -28.23 25.08
N VAL A 22 13.87 -29.21 24.88
CA VAL A 22 12.83 -29.12 23.83
C VAL A 22 11.85 -27.93 24.09
N SER A 23 11.48 -27.72 25.35
CA SER A 23 10.61 -26.58 25.71
C SER A 23 11.32 -25.25 25.44
N GLY A 24 12.60 -25.12 25.72
CA GLY A 24 13.41 -23.93 25.42
C GLY A 24 13.49 -23.64 23.92
N ILE A 25 13.71 -24.69 23.12
CA ILE A 25 13.73 -24.57 21.66
C ILE A 25 12.37 -24.15 21.11
N LEU A 26 11.29 -24.76 21.58
CA LEU A 26 9.93 -24.39 21.17
C LEU A 26 9.60 -22.94 21.55
N PHE A 27 9.99 -22.52 22.75
CA PHE A 27 9.78 -21.14 23.20
C PHE A 27 10.56 -20.15 22.35
N TYR A 28 11.81 -20.48 21.98
CA TYR A 28 12.61 -19.67 21.06
C TYR A 28 11.93 -19.50 19.70
N TYR A 29 11.52 -20.60 19.06
CA TYR A 29 10.82 -20.54 17.77
C TYR A 29 9.49 -19.81 17.86
N PHE A 30 8.74 -19.97 18.94
CA PHE A 30 7.49 -19.26 19.16
C PHE A 30 7.73 -17.74 19.34
N SER A 31 8.80 -17.35 20.02
CA SER A 31 9.19 -15.94 20.17
C SER A 31 9.58 -15.31 18.83
N VAL A 32 10.40 -16.02 18.04
CA VAL A 32 10.78 -15.56 16.68
C VAL A 32 9.53 -15.44 15.79
N MET A 33 8.66 -16.43 15.81
CA MET A 33 7.41 -16.39 15.03
C MET A 33 6.50 -15.23 15.45
N LYS A 34 6.38 -14.93 16.74
CA LYS A 34 5.64 -13.76 17.22
C LYS A 34 6.26 -12.45 16.73
N GLN A 35 7.59 -12.35 16.73
CA GLN A 35 8.27 -11.15 16.26
C GLN A 35 8.02 -10.94 14.76
N THR A 36 8.15 -11.99 13.95
CA THR A 36 7.87 -11.93 12.52
C THR A 36 6.40 -11.62 12.22
N LEU A 37 5.46 -12.21 12.97
CA LEU A 37 4.04 -11.90 12.83
C LEU A 37 3.73 -10.45 13.23
N ASN A 38 4.36 -9.93 14.28
CA ASN A 38 4.17 -8.53 14.66
C ASN A 38 4.76 -7.57 13.62
N GLU A 39 5.87 -7.89 12.96
CA GLU A 39 6.41 -7.09 11.86
C GLU A 39 5.49 -7.08 10.63
N VAL A 40 4.78 -8.18 10.37
CA VAL A 40 3.84 -8.28 9.24
C VAL A 40 2.44 -7.73 9.59
N THR A 41 2.04 -7.77 10.87
CA THR A 41 0.71 -7.33 11.32
C THR A 41 0.70 -5.96 11.99
N THR A 42 1.86 -5.33 12.22
CA THR A 42 1.86 -3.91 12.54
C THR A 42 1.40 -3.20 11.25
N PRO A 43 0.25 -2.56 11.19
CA PRO A 43 -0.08 -1.72 10.05
C PRO A 43 1.04 -0.68 10.01
N GLU A 44 1.98 -0.79 9.09
CA GLU A 44 2.73 0.38 8.67
C GLU A 44 1.64 1.39 8.34
N GLU A 45 1.57 2.48 9.09
CA GLU A 45 0.65 3.57 8.78
C GLU A 45 0.81 3.83 7.29
N ALA A 46 -0.17 3.44 6.51
CA ALA A 46 -0.09 3.51 5.06
C ALA A 46 0.05 4.97 4.71
N LYS A 47 1.27 5.39 4.42
CA LYS A 47 1.57 6.76 4.02
C LYS A 47 1.28 6.88 2.54
N THR A 48 0.35 7.71 2.21
CA THR A 48 0.10 8.10 0.82
C THR A 48 0.97 9.30 0.48
N LEU A 49 1.70 9.19 -0.63
CA LEU A 49 2.60 10.24 -1.08
C LEU A 49 1.92 11.05 -2.18
N TYR A 50 1.55 12.27 -1.87
CA TYR A 50 1.06 13.24 -2.84
C TYR A 50 2.19 14.15 -3.27
N CYS A 51 2.32 14.36 -4.56
CA CYS A 51 3.39 15.16 -5.13
C CYS A 51 2.84 16.33 -5.92
N VAL A 52 3.55 17.44 -5.86
CA VAL A 52 3.30 18.60 -6.73
C VAL A 52 4.16 18.42 -7.97
N TYR A 53 3.51 18.43 -9.13
CA TYR A 53 4.17 18.38 -10.43
C TYR A 53 3.91 19.63 -11.23
N VAL A 54 4.91 20.00 -12.02
CA VAL A 54 4.84 21.02 -13.07
C VAL A 54 5.33 20.42 -14.39
N LEU A 55 5.09 21.08 -15.50
CA LEU A 55 5.72 20.68 -16.76
C LEU A 55 7.24 20.78 -16.63
N ASN A 56 7.97 19.90 -17.29
CA ASN A 56 9.44 19.86 -17.23
C ASN A 56 10.07 21.18 -17.69
N GLU A 57 9.40 21.92 -18.58
CA GLU A 57 9.81 23.21 -19.12
C GLU A 57 9.50 24.39 -18.18
N ASP A 58 8.72 24.18 -17.13
CA ASP A 58 8.35 25.25 -16.18
C ASP A 58 9.57 25.73 -15.39
N PRO A 59 9.75 27.05 -15.19
CA PRO A 59 10.91 27.60 -14.51
C PRO A 59 10.98 27.32 -13.00
N ALA A 60 9.86 26.96 -12.34
CA ALA A 60 9.81 26.71 -10.90
C ALA A 60 10.74 25.56 -10.50
N GLN A 61 11.63 25.76 -9.54
CA GLN A 61 12.57 24.74 -9.06
C GLN A 61 12.17 24.18 -7.68
N ASN A 62 11.38 24.94 -6.93
CA ASN A 62 10.93 24.60 -5.59
C ASN A 62 9.49 25.08 -5.38
N LEU A 63 8.88 24.66 -4.27
CA LEU A 63 7.47 24.97 -4.01
C LEU A 63 7.21 26.47 -3.88
N SER A 64 8.16 27.26 -3.33
CA SER A 64 8.00 28.70 -3.19
C SER A 64 7.89 29.43 -4.54
N ASP A 65 8.51 28.89 -5.59
CA ASP A 65 8.43 29.46 -6.94
C ASP A 65 7.03 29.31 -7.54
N THR A 66 6.20 28.40 -6.99
CA THR A 66 4.84 28.13 -7.44
C THR A 66 3.77 28.90 -6.66
N ALA A 67 4.16 29.82 -5.76
CA ALA A 67 3.25 30.54 -4.86
C ALA A 67 2.12 31.32 -5.56
N GLY A 68 2.32 31.71 -6.81
CA GLY A 68 1.30 32.40 -7.62
C GLY A 68 0.64 31.53 -8.68
N TYR A 69 0.87 30.21 -8.66
CA TYR A 69 0.32 29.31 -9.65
C TYR A 69 -1.11 28.92 -9.33
N ARG A 70 -1.87 28.63 -10.40
CA ARG A 70 -3.10 27.87 -10.26
C ARG A 70 -2.75 26.40 -10.21
N TYR A 71 -3.25 25.71 -9.20
CA TYR A 71 -3.06 24.29 -8.98
C TYR A 71 -4.25 23.51 -9.52
N GLY A 72 -3.99 22.40 -10.19
CA GLY A 72 -5.00 21.42 -10.55
C GLY A 72 -5.03 20.27 -9.55
N ALA A 73 -6.23 19.76 -9.26
CA ALA A 73 -6.45 18.53 -8.52
C ALA A 73 -7.65 17.78 -9.09
N SER A 74 -7.68 16.46 -8.98
CA SER A 74 -8.83 15.66 -9.44
C SER A 74 -9.80 15.44 -8.28
N ALA A 75 -11.08 15.78 -8.47
CA ALA A 75 -12.12 15.61 -7.45
C ALA A 75 -12.38 14.13 -7.09
N THR A 76 -12.11 13.19 -8.01
CA THR A 76 -12.41 11.76 -7.84
C THR A 76 -11.22 10.92 -7.35
N ALA A 77 -10.00 11.49 -7.39
CA ALA A 77 -8.77 10.74 -7.06
C ALA A 77 -8.42 10.77 -5.56
N TRP A 78 -9.26 11.38 -4.72
CA TRP A 78 -8.96 11.65 -3.31
C TRP A 78 -10.12 11.27 -2.41
N GLU A 79 -9.80 10.77 -1.23
CA GLU A 79 -10.72 10.86 -0.12
C GLU A 79 -10.73 12.30 0.42
N GLN A 80 -11.88 12.81 0.80
CA GLN A 80 -12.04 14.21 1.22
C GLN A 80 -11.09 14.60 2.36
N GLU A 81 -10.84 13.70 3.29
CA GLU A 81 -9.95 13.92 4.43
C GLU A 81 -8.49 14.02 4.01
N GLU A 82 -8.03 13.19 3.08
CA GLU A 82 -6.68 13.25 2.51
C GLU A 82 -6.47 14.57 1.76
N PHE A 83 -7.46 14.98 0.96
CA PHE A 83 -7.42 16.24 0.23
C PHE A 83 -7.27 17.45 1.15
N GLU A 84 -8.04 17.50 2.23
CA GLU A 84 -7.93 18.57 3.22
C GLU A 84 -6.55 18.60 3.90
N GLN A 85 -5.95 17.45 4.18
CA GLN A 85 -4.60 17.36 4.74
C GLN A 85 -3.54 17.91 3.76
N VAL A 86 -3.63 17.54 2.49
CA VAL A 86 -2.72 18.02 1.45
C VAL A 86 -2.85 19.53 1.27
N LEU A 87 -4.08 20.05 1.16
CA LEU A 87 -4.32 21.48 1.05
C LEU A 87 -3.78 22.26 2.26
N ARG A 88 -3.98 21.72 3.47
CA ARG A 88 -3.43 22.34 4.67
C ARG A 88 -1.91 22.40 4.63
N SER A 89 -1.27 21.29 4.26
CA SER A 89 0.18 21.24 4.12
C SER A 89 0.72 22.21 3.04
N LEU A 90 0.03 22.33 1.91
CA LEU A 90 0.36 23.29 0.86
C LEU A 90 0.22 24.74 1.37
N ASN A 91 -0.88 25.06 2.05
CA ASN A 91 -1.10 26.38 2.63
C ASN A 91 0.00 26.76 3.62
N GLU A 92 0.39 25.84 4.49
CA GLU A 92 1.46 26.05 5.46
C GLU A 92 2.82 26.31 4.79
N GLN A 93 3.14 25.51 3.77
CA GLN A 93 4.42 25.60 3.07
C GLN A 93 4.50 26.82 2.13
N LEU A 94 3.40 27.20 1.49
CA LEU A 94 3.33 28.35 0.60
C LEU A 94 3.10 29.68 1.37
N GLY A 95 2.57 29.61 2.59
CA GLY A 95 2.16 30.80 3.36
C GLY A 95 0.92 31.50 2.80
N LEU A 96 0.23 30.88 1.84
CA LEU A 96 -1.00 31.40 1.22
C LEU A 96 -1.84 30.22 0.70
N SER A 97 -3.16 30.43 0.56
CA SER A 97 -4.05 29.44 -0.05
C SER A 97 -3.82 29.41 -1.57
N PRO A 98 -3.51 28.25 -2.16
CA PRO A 98 -3.36 28.10 -3.59
C PRO A 98 -4.70 28.33 -4.31
N ASP A 99 -4.67 28.95 -5.50
CA ASP A 99 -5.81 28.98 -6.42
C ASP A 99 -5.97 27.56 -7.00
N LEU A 100 -7.09 26.90 -6.69
CA LEU A 100 -7.32 25.51 -7.02
C LEU A 100 -8.35 25.36 -8.13
N LEU A 101 -8.02 24.58 -9.15
CA LEU A 101 -8.91 24.16 -10.23
C LEU A 101 -9.17 22.65 -10.11
N GLU A 102 -10.43 22.28 -9.95
CA GLU A 102 -10.84 20.88 -9.85
C GLU A 102 -11.13 20.29 -11.22
N TYR A 103 -10.62 19.08 -11.45
CA TYR A 103 -10.82 18.28 -12.65
C TYR A 103 -11.62 17.03 -12.33
N GLU A 104 -12.39 16.55 -13.28
CA GLU A 104 -13.26 15.39 -13.11
C GLU A 104 -12.46 14.10 -12.88
N ASP A 105 -11.35 13.94 -13.59
CA ASP A 105 -10.48 12.75 -13.50
C ASP A 105 -9.00 13.10 -13.69
N LEU A 106 -8.15 12.07 -13.58
CA LEU A 106 -6.70 12.22 -13.67
C LEU A 106 -6.21 12.58 -15.09
N PHE A 107 -6.90 12.14 -16.13
CA PHE A 107 -6.53 12.42 -17.52
C PHE A 107 -6.86 13.87 -17.88
N THR A 108 -8.04 14.34 -17.51
CA THR A 108 -8.42 15.76 -17.65
C THR A 108 -7.51 16.67 -16.84
N LEU A 109 -7.03 16.23 -15.68
CA LEU A 109 -6.08 16.96 -14.85
C LEU A 109 -4.74 17.18 -15.57
N VAL A 110 -4.11 16.11 -16.10
CA VAL A 110 -2.83 16.23 -16.80
C VAL A 110 -2.97 16.95 -18.15
N ASP A 111 -4.13 16.83 -18.81
CA ASP A 111 -4.47 17.60 -20.00
C ASP A 111 -4.59 19.10 -19.71
N GLY A 112 -5.19 19.47 -18.57
CA GLY A 112 -5.29 20.85 -18.10
C GLY A 112 -3.90 21.45 -17.84
N LEU A 113 -2.99 20.68 -17.26
CA LEU A 113 -1.61 21.10 -17.09
C LEU A 113 -0.90 21.31 -18.44
N LYS A 114 -1.07 20.37 -19.39
CA LYS A 114 -0.50 20.46 -20.74
C LYS A 114 -1.02 21.67 -21.51
N LYS A 115 -2.31 21.99 -21.34
CA LYS A 115 -2.95 23.17 -21.96
C LYS A 115 -2.66 24.48 -21.19
N GLN A 116 -1.93 24.41 -20.08
CA GLN A 116 -1.62 25.54 -19.20
C GLN A 116 -2.87 26.20 -18.57
N GLU A 117 -3.96 25.48 -18.40
CA GLU A 117 -5.13 25.89 -17.64
C GLU A 117 -4.81 26.00 -16.13
N CYS A 118 -3.93 25.10 -15.66
CA CYS A 118 -3.22 25.18 -14.40
C CYS A 118 -1.71 25.09 -14.67
N ARG A 119 -0.87 25.53 -13.73
CA ARG A 119 0.60 25.50 -13.87
C ARG A 119 1.27 24.49 -12.96
N ALA A 120 0.59 24.03 -11.95
CA ALA A 120 0.99 22.93 -11.07
C ALA A 120 -0.18 21.99 -10.87
N ILE A 121 0.10 20.72 -10.69
CA ILE A 121 -0.91 19.73 -10.31
C ILE A 121 -0.48 19.01 -9.05
N VAL A 122 -1.47 18.58 -8.27
CA VAL A 122 -1.27 17.71 -7.12
C VAL A 122 -1.79 16.33 -7.48
N LEU A 123 -0.90 15.35 -7.40
CA LEU A 123 -1.18 14.00 -7.84
C LEU A 123 -0.57 13.00 -6.85
N ASN A 124 -1.32 11.95 -6.51
CA ASN A 124 -0.74 10.80 -5.84
C ASN A 124 0.28 10.14 -6.77
N GLU A 125 1.52 10.00 -6.31
CA GLU A 125 2.63 9.44 -7.10
C GLU A 125 2.30 8.04 -7.65
N ALA A 126 1.43 7.31 -6.96
CA ALA A 126 0.99 5.99 -7.39
C ALA A 126 0.30 5.98 -8.76
N TYR A 127 -0.41 7.05 -9.10
CA TYR A 127 -1.16 7.12 -10.36
C TYR A 127 -0.32 7.55 -11.55
N LEU A 128 0.87 8.13 -11.34
CA LEU A 128 1.69 8.68 -12.42
C LEU A 128 2.02 7.62 -13.48
N ILE A 129 2.43 6.43 -13.02
CA ILE A 129 2.79 5.32 -13.92
C ILE A 129 1.55 4.86 -14.71
N SER A 130 0.42 4.70 -14.02
CA SER A 130 -0.83 4.26 -14.66
C SER A 130 -1.31 5.26 -15.72
N ILE A 131 -1.12 6.57 -15.49
CA ILE A 131 -1.44 7.60 -16.49
C ILE A 131 -0.47 7.49 -17.67
N ALA A 132 0.84 7.37 -17.43
CA ALA A 132 1.85 7.30 -18.47
C ALA A 132 1.74 6.05 -19.37
N GLU A 133 1.20 4.95 -18.82
CA GLU A 133 0.93 3.72 -19.58
C GLU A 133 -0.31 3.81 -20.49
N ALA A 134 -1.17 4.81 -20.29
CA ALA A 134 -2.36 4.99 -21.10
C ALA A 134 -2.00 5.57 -22.48
N GLN A 135 -2.69 5.08 -23.51
CA GLN A 135 -2.44 5.50 -24.90
C GLN A 135 -2.62 7.02 -25.07
N GLY A 136 -1.55 7.70 -25.53
CA GLY A 136 -1.52 9.15 -25.74
C GLY A 136 -1.04 9.95 -24.53
N TYR A 137 -0.70 9.29 -23.43
CA TYR A 137 -0.20 9.92 -22.20
C TYR A 137 1.23 9.53 -21.83
N GLU A 138 1.94 8.84 -22.73
CA GLU A 138 3.33 8.42 -22.55
C GLU A 138 4.26 9.61 -22.21
N TRP A 139 3.88 10.81 -22.66
CA TRP A 139 4.60 12.05 -22.39
C TRP A 139 4.65 12.42 -20.89
N VAL A 140 3.73 11.88 -20.07
CA VAL A 140 3.63 12.21 -18.64
C VAL A 140 4.87 11.75 -17.87
N GLU A 141 5.50 10.63 -18.29
CA GLU A 141 6.69 10.10 -17.64
C GLU A 141 7.87 11.08 -17.69
N ASP A 142 8.14 11.65 -18.87
CA ASP A 142 9.27 12.56 -19.09
C ASP A 142 8.87 14.04 -19.09
N GLY A 143 7.59 14.33 -19.26
CA GLY A 143 7.06 15.69 -19.40
C GLY A 143 6.75 16.37 -18.06
N LEU A 144 6.72 15.63 -16.98
CA LEU A 144 6.43 16.15 -15.64
C LEU A 144 7.69 16.18 -14.76
N ARG A 145 7.80 17.24 -13.98
CA ARG A 145 8.84 17.38 -12.96
C ARG A 145 8.23 17.53 -11.58
N LYS A 146 8.68 16.70 -10.66
CA LYS A 146 8.28 16.75 -9.25
C LYS A 146 8.96 17.91 -8.55
N ILE A 147 8.17 18.76 -7.91
CA ILE A 147 8.62 19.92 -7.13
C ILE A 147 8.76 19.56 -5.66
N THR A 148 7.77 18.92 -5.08
CA THR A 148 7.77 18.50 -3.67
C THR A 148 6.87 17.29 -3.47
N SER A 149 7.05 16.66 -2.32
CA SER A 149 6.22 15.55 -1.86
C SER A 149 5.58 15.90 -0.53
N ILE A 150 4.31 15.55 -0.37
CA ILE A 150 3.53 15.73 0.85
C ILE A 150 3.11 14.34 1.32
N GLU A 151 3.62 13.92 2.46
CA GLU A 151 3.19 12.69 3.11
C GLU A 151 1.86 12.94 3.82
N VAL A 152 0.83 12.21 3.42
CA VAL A 152 -0.45 12.16 4.11
C VAL A 152 -0.49 10.85 4.86
N MET A 153 -0.64 10.94 6.16
CA MET A 153 -1.01 9.77 6.94
C MET A 153 -2.45 9.46 6.55
N GLN A 154 -2.66 8.32 5.92
CA GLN A 154 -4.00 7.78 5.90
C GLN A 154 -4.39 7.70 7.38
N THR A 155 -5.28 8.59 7.78
CA THR A 155 -6.06 8.37 8.98
C THR A 155 -6.94 7.17 8.60
N GLY A 156 -6.26 6.02 8.50
CA GLY A 156 -6.97 4.79 8.25
C GLY A 156 -8.10 4.82 9.26
N GLN A 157 -9.31 4.86 8.80
CA GLN A 157 -10.13 3.79 9.28
C GLN A 157 -9.19 2.60 9.19
N ALA A 158 -8.50 2.28 10.33
CA ALA A 158 -8.02 0.94 10.53
C ALA A 158 -9.16 0.14 9.93
N GLU A 159 -8.95 -0.45 8.73
CA GLU A 159 -9.94 -1.35 8.19
C GLU A 159 -10.29 -2.11 9.42
N LYS A 160 -11.47 -1.83 9.92
CA LYS A 160 -11.99 -2.46 11.12
C LYS A 160 -11.67 -3.87 10.80
N GLU A 161 -10.57 -4.40 11.46
CA GLU A 161 -10.13 -5.77 11.16
C GLU A 161 -11.43 -6.49 11.02
N PRO A 162 -11.77 -7.01 9.85
CA PRO A 162 -13.11 -7.52 9.65
C PRO A 162 -13.26 -8.46 10.81
N SER A 163 -13.99 -8.00 11.82
CA SER A 163 -14.16 -8.69 13.09
C SER A 163 -14.50 -10.08 12.63
N ALA A 164 -13.55 -11.01 12.81
CA ALA A 164 -13.56 -12.31 12.13
C ALA A 164 -15.00 -12.76 12.19
N PRO A 165 -15.69 -12.85 11.05
CA PRO A 165 -17.14 -12.97 11.06
C PRO A 165 -17.43 -14.13 11.99
N GLU A 166 -18.25 -13.92 13.04
CA GLU A 166 -18.57 -14.93 14.06
C GLU A 166 -18.96 -16.26 13.41
N GLN A 167 -19.33 -16.19 12.14
CA GLN A 167 -19.52 -17.34 11.25
C GLN A 167 -18.95 -16.97 9.87
N MET A 168 -18.02 -17.77 9.35
CA MET A 168 -17.58 -17.64 7.97
C MET A 168 -18.80 -17.68 7.05
N PRO A 169 -18.93 -16.74 6.09
CA PRO A 169 -20.02 -16.77 5.13
C PRO A 169 -20.00 -18.11 4.36
N GLU A 170 -21.17 -18.62 3.99
CA GLU A 170 -21.27 -19.87 3.25
C GLU A 170 -20.48 -19.83 1.93
N THR A 171 -20.35 -18.66 1.35
CA THR A 171 -19.56 -18.40 0.14
C THR A 171 -18.88 -17.04 0.22
N PHE A 172 -17.63 -16.97 -0.25
CA PHE A 172 -16.91 -15.71 -0.38
C PHE A 172 -15.99 -15.73 -1.62
N LEU A 173 -15.66 -14.53 -2.10
CA LEU A 173 -14.72 -14.32 -3.19
C LEU A 173 -13.41 -13.78 -2.64
N MET A 174 -12.30 -14.30 -3.15
CA MET A 174 -10.95 -13.82 -2.84
C MET A 174 -10.24 -13.49 -4.14
N TYR A 175 -9.64 -12.31 -4.22
CA TYR A 175 -8.76 -11.94 -5.31
C TYR A 175 -7.31 -12.19 -4.89
N ILE A 176 -6.58 -12.94 -5.70
CA ILE A 176 -5.17 -13.29 -5.49
C ILE A 176 -4.39 -12.69 -6.64
N SER A 177 -3.49 -11.76 -6.32
CA SER A 177 -2.60 -11.12 -7.28
C SER A 177 -1.16 -11.51 -6.94
N GLY A 178 -0.44 -12.01 -7.93
CA GLY A 178 0.98 -12.37 -7.81
C GLY A 178 1.85 -11.43 -8.61
N ILE A 179 2.94 -10.99 -8.01
CA ILE A 179 3.94 -10.11 -8.63
C ILE A 179 5.25 -10.88 -8.70
N ASP A 180 5.83 -11.03 -9.89
CA ASP A 180 7.17 -11.59 -10.06
C ASP A 180 8.21 -10.47 -10.07
N THR A 181 8.69 -10.12 -8.88
CA THR A 181 9.71 -9.08 -8.74
C THR A 181 10.73 -9.46 -7.67
N PHE A 182 11.99 -9.14 -7.93
CA PHE A 182 13.05 -9.22 -6.95
C PHE A 182 13.09 -7.92 -6.15
N GLY A 183 12.75 -7.98 -4.86
CA GLY A 183 12.80 -6.81 -3.98
C GLY A 183 11.84 -6.89 -2.80
N GLY A 184 11.76 -5.81 -2.03
CA GLY A 184 10.81 -5.70 -0.93
C GLY A 184 9.36 -5.58 -1.43
N ILE A 185 8.40 -5.83 -0.53
CA ILE A 185 6.94 -5.79 -0.82
C ILE A 185 6.49 -4.43 -1.41
N SER A 186 7.26 -3.37 -1.16
CA SER A 186 7.04 -2.02 -1.70
C SER A 186 7.52 -1.83 -3.14
N THR A 187 8.17 -2.84 -3.76
CA THR A 187 8.63 -2.73 -5.14
C THR A 187 7.42 -2.82 -6.06
N ARG A 188 7.15 -1.75 -6.80
CA ARG A 188 6.08 -1.73 -7.79
C ARG A 188 6.44 -2.62 -8.96
N SER A 189 5.58 -3.54 -9.28
CA SER A 189 5.66 -4.39 -10.47
C SER A 189 4.24 -4.69 -10.96
N ARG A 190 4.12 -4.98 -12.24
CA ARG A 190 2.86 -5.49 -12.81
C ARG A 190 2.51 -6.82 -12.16
N SER A 191 1.22 -7.05 -11.97
CA SER A 191 0.74 -8.36 -11.56
C SER A 191 0.80 -9.31 -12.74
N ASP A 192 1.61 -10.37 -12.61
CA ASP A 192 1.77 -11.37 -13.68
C ASP A 192 0.73 -12.49 -13.55
N VAL A 193 0.12 -12.61 -12.39
CA VAL A 193 -0.91 -13.62 -12.11
C VAL A 193 -2.06 -12.99 -11.36
N ASN A 194 -3.25 -13.10 -11.93
CA ASN A 194 -4.50 -12.66 -11.31
C ASN A 194 -5.48 -13.82 -11.24
N ILE A 195 -5.92 -14.18 -10.04
CA ILE A 195 -6.82 -15.28 -9.79
C ILE A 195 -7.99 -14.81 -8.92
N ILE A 196 -9.19 -15.08 -9.35
CA ILE A 196 -10.38 -14.97 -8.51
C ILE A 196 -10.69 -16.34 -7.97
N ALA A 197 -10.67 -16.49 -6.65
CA ALA A 197 -11.05 -17.71 -5.97
C ALA A 197 -12.45 -17.55 -5.36
N ALA A 198 -13.41 -18.36 -5.81
CA ALA A 198 -14.72 -18.47 -5.18
C ALA A 198 -14.72 -19.68 -4.25
N VAL A 199 -14.91 -19.45 -2.96
CA VAL A 199 -14.87 -20.48 -1.93
C VAL A 199 -16.28 -20.71 -1.40
N SER A 200 -16.74 -21.97 -1.43
CA SER A 200 -17.97 -22.39 -0.76
C SER A 200 -17.62 -23.27 0.44
N THR A 201 -17.93 -22.79 1.63
CA THR A 201 -17.68 -23.51 2.89
C THR A 201 -18.71 -24.64 3.08
N SER A 202 -19.93 -24.47 2.56
CA SER A 202 -21.01 -25.44 2.65
C SER A 202 -20.75 -26.65 1.79
N THR A 203 -20.33 -26.46 0.52
CA THR A 203 -20.02 -27.56 -0.41
C THR A 203 -18.57 -28.03 -0.35
N LYS A 204 -17.70 -27.31 0.39
CA LYS A 204 -16.24 -27.55 0.47
C LYS A 204 -15.57 -27.53 -0.90
N GLN A 205 -15.99 -26.60 -1.76
CA GLN A 205 -15.48 -26.45 -3.12
C GLN A 205 -14.80 -25.08 -3.27
N ILE A 206 -13.75 -25.06 -4.09
CA ILE A 206 -13.05 -23.85 -4.49
C ILE A 206 -13.02 -23.81 -6.01
N LEU A 207 -13.55 -22.76 -6.59
CA LEU A 207 -13.42 -22.46 -8.02
C LEU A 207 -12.33 -21.40 -8.19
N LEU A 208 -11.33 -21.68 -9.02
CA LEU A 208 -10.29 -20.75 -9.38
C LEU A 208 -10.51 -20.28 -10.81
N LEU A 209 -10.58 -18.97 -11.00
CA LEU A 209 -10.67 -18.32 -12.30
C LEU A 209 -9.43 -17.45 -12.50
N SER A 210 -8.55 -17.85 -13.41
CA SER A 210 -7.42 -17.04 -13.83
C SER A 210 -7.89 -15.98 -14.82
N THR A 211 -7.51 -14.72 -14.58
CA THR A 211 -7.76 -13.60 -15.49
C THR A 211 -6.44 -13.19 -16.15
N PRO A 212 -6.42 -12.89 -17.45
CA PRO A 212 -5.22 -12.38 -18.12
C PRO A 212 -4.76 -11.06 -17.47
N PRO A 213 -3.43 -10.81 -17.39
CA PRO A 213 -2.91 -9.57 -16.81
C PRO A 213 -3.29 -8.31 -17.61
N ASP A 214 -3.64 -8.46 -18.88
CA ASP A 214 -3.94 -7.37 -19.81
C ASP A 214 -5.44 -7.16 -20.06
N TYR A 215 -6.30 -7.55 -19.11
CA TYR A 215 -7.72 -7.32 -19.24
C TYR A 215 -8.04 -5.85 -18.92
N TYR A 216 -8.23 -5.04 -19.96
CA TYR A 216 -8.79 -3.70 -19.82
C TYR A 216 -10.32 -3.81 -19.70
N VAL A 217 -10.88 -3.30 -18.62
CA VAL A 217 -12.31 -3.09 -18.46
C VAL A 217 -12.62 -1.63 -18.71
#